data_ff30c7d075ed6973819f4fc827c52165
#
_entry.id   ff30c7d075ed6973819f4fc827c52165
#
_cell.length_a   1.000
_cell.length_b   1.000
_cell.length_c   1.000
_cell.angle_alpha   90.00
_cell.angle_beta   90.00
_cell.angle_gamma   90.00
#
_symmetry.space_group_name_H-M   'P 1'
#
loop_
_entity.id
_entity.type
_entity.pdbx_description
1 polymer ?
#
loop_
_entity_poly.entity_id
_entity_poly.type
_entity_poly.pdbx_seq_one_letter_code
_entity_poly.pdbx_strand_id
1 'polypeptide(L)'
;MIYTVTLNPALDYIMHVEHFEKNRINKTSSELLLPGGKGINVSIVLHNLGMSSTALGFIAGFTGQEIRRKLQGLGVMDDFIELPDGHSR
;
A
#
# COMPACT_ATOMS: atom_id res chain seq x y z
N MET A 1 -6.87 9.14 19.81
CA MET A 1 -5.87 8.38 19.00
C MET A 1 -6.61 7.39 18.13
N ILE A 2 -6.27 7.32 16.85
CA ILE A 2 -6.93 6.44 15.88
C ILE A 2 -5.94 5.38 15.41
N TYR A 3 -6.36 4.12 15.46
CA TYR A 3 -5.62 3.00 14.89
C TYR A 3 -6.42 2.38 13.76
N THR A 4 -5.75 2.06 12.67
CA THR A 4 -6.34 1.25 11.60
C THR A 4 -5.63 -0.09 11.59
N VAL A 5 -6.38 -1.15 11.29
CA VAL A 5 -5.82 -2.51 11.28
C VAL A 5 -5.99 -3.12 9.90
N THR A 6 -4.88 -3.50 9.30
CA THR A 6 -4.86 -4.28 8.06
C THR A 6 -3.98 -5.49 8.33
N LEU A 7 -4.58 -6.66 8.55
CA LEU A 7 -3.83 -7.84 8.95
C LEU A 7 -2.78 -8.25 7.92
N ASN A 8 -3.11 -8.09 6.65
CA ASN A 8 -2.22 -8.48 5.56
C ASN A 8 -2.15 -7.37 4.50
N PRO A 9 -1.39 -6.30 4.76
CA PRO A 9 -1.22 -5.24 3.77
C PRO A 9 -0.59 -5.77 2.48
N ALA A 10 -0.92 -5.12 1.38
CA ALA A 10 -0.44 -5.50 0.07
C ALA A 10 0.20 -4.32 -0.65
N LEU A 11 1.01 -4.63 -1.64
CA LEU A 11 1.55 -3.63 -2.54
C LEU A 11 0.81 -3.77 -3.87
N ASP A 12 0.00 -2.76 -4.18
CA ASP A 12 -0.82 -2.76 -5.38
C ASP A 12 -0.05 -2.17 -6.55
N TYR A 13 -0.08 -2.88 -7.67
CA TYR A 13 0.54 -2.45 -8.90
C TYR A 13 -0.53 -1.97 -9.86
N ILE A 14 -0.53 -0.67 -10.16
CA ILE A 14 -1.53 -0.05 -11.02
C ILE A 14 -0.86 0.34 -12.34
N MET A 15 -1.43 -0.13 -13.44
CA MET A 15 -0.96 0.20 -14.78
C MET A 15 -2.02 0.99 -15.51
N HIS A 16 -1.61 2.07 -16.14
CA HIS A 16 -2.47 2.81 -17.05
C HIS A 16 -2.11 2.46 -18.49
N VAL A 17 -3.10 2.05 -19.25
CA VAL A 17 -2.91 1.66 -20.65
C VAL A 17 -3.81 2.54 -21.52
N GLU A 18 -3.21 3.33 -22.41
CA GLU A 18 -3.94 4.09 -23.40
C GLU A 18 -4.27 3.20 -24.59
N HIS A 19 -5.47 3.32 -25.14
CA HIS A 19 -5.91 2.56 -26.30
C HIS A 19 -5.78 1.05 -26.12
N PHE A 20 -6.33 0.53 -25.00
CA PHE A 20 -6.33 -0.90 -24.73
C PHE A 20 -7.02 -1.66 -25.87
N GLU A 21 -6.33 -2.63 -26.44
CA GLU A 21 -6.87 -3.51 -27.48
C GLU A 21 -6.82 -4.95 -27.02
N LYS A 22 -7.97 -5.62 -27.08
CA LYS A 22 -8.09 -7.03 -26.69
C LYS A 22 -7.27 -7.90 -27.65
N ASN A 23 -6.61 -8.93 -27.10
CA ASN A 23 -5.78 -9.89 -27.86
C ASN A 23 -4.56 -9.26 -28.55
N ARG A 24 -4.08 -8.14 -28.05
CA ARG A 24 -2.84 -7.51 -28.52
C ARG A 24 -1.93 -7.18 -27.34
N ILE A 25 -0.64 -7.01 -27.66
CA ILE A 25 0.31 -6.49 -26.67
C ILE A 25 0.03 -5.00 -26.49
N ASN A 26 -0.30 -4.59 -25.29
CA ASN A 26 -0.61 -3.20 -24.97
C ASN A 26 0.57 -2.58 -24.24
N LYS A 27 0.92 -1.36 -24.61
CA LYS A 27 1.94 -0.62 -23.89
C LYS A 27 1.34 0.08 -22.70
N THR A 28 2.08 0.03 -21.60
CA THR A 28 1.74 0.75 -20.39
C THR A 28 2.18 2.20 -20.53
N SER A 29 1.27 3.15 -20.34
CA SER A 29 1.61 4.57 -20.37
C SER A 29 2.11 5.06 -19.01
N SER A 30 1.69 4.44 -17.93
CA SER A 30 2.20 4.73 -16.59
C SER A 30 2.03 3.52 -15.68
N GLU A 31 2.88 3.45 -14.67
CA GLU A 31 2.88 2.40 -13.66
C GLU A 31 2.97 3.03 -12.28
N LEU A 32 2.28 2.46 -11.31
CA LEU A 32 2.26 2.99 -9.96
C LEU A 32 2.16 1.86 -8.96
N LEU A 33 3.02 1.90 -7.95
CA LEU A 33 2.99 0.98 -6.82
C LEU A 33 2.41 1.71 -5.61
N LEU A 34 1.33 1.20 -5.05
CA LEU A 34 0.67 1.80 -3.90
C LEU A 34 0.50 0.78 -2.78
N PRO A 35 0.65 1.20 -1.51
CA PRO A 35 0.28 0.34 -0.40
C PRO A 35 -1.23 0.17 -0.39
N GLY A 36 -1.70 -1.06 -0.14
CA GLY A 36 -3.13 -1.39 -0.19
C GLY A 36 -3.59 -2.16 1.02
N GLY A 37 -4.90 -2.20 1.16
CA GLY A 37 -5.63 -2.79 2.27
C GLY A 37 -6.65 -1.78 2.79
N LYS A 38 -7.78 -2.29 3.31
CA LYS A 38 -8.86 -1.39 3.73
C LYS A 38 -8.46 -0.43 4.83
N GLY A 39 -7.79 -0.94 5.88
CA GLY A 39 -7.32 -0.10 6.98
C GLY A 39 -6.28 0.90 6.52
N ILE A 40 -5.37 0.48 5.65
CA ILE A 40 -4.35 1.36 5.08
C ILE A 40 -5.00 2.48 4.28
N ASN A 41 -6.01 2.16 3.46
CA ASN A 41 -6.74 3.18 2.70
C ASN A 41 -7.42 4.18 3.62
N VAL A 42 -7.99 3.72 4.73
CA VAL A 42 -8.59 4.62 5.73
C VAL A 42 -7.52 5.54 6.32
N SER A 43 -6.35 5.02 6.67
CA SER A 43 -5.27 5.86 7.21
C SER A 43 -4.82 6.93 6.21
N ILE A 44 -4.73 6.59 4.94
CA ILE A 44 -4.37 7.56 3.90
C ILE A 44 -5.43 8.65 3.78
N VAL A 45 -6.71 8.27 3.76
CA VAL A 45 -7.82 9.24 3.69
C VAL A 45 -7.81 10.15 4.92
N LEU A 46 -7.64 9.60 6.12
CA LEU A 46 -7.56 10.38 7.33
C LEU A 46 -6.43 11.39 7.29
N HIS A 47 -5.25 10.97 6.83
CA HIS A 47 -4.11 11.86 6.69
C HIS A 47 -4.44 13.02 5.73
N ASN A 48 -5.07 12.72 4.60
CA ASN A 48 -5.45 13.74 3.63
C ASN A 48 -6.49 14.71 4.17
N LEU A 49 -7.27 14.28 5.16
CA LEU A 49 -8.24 15.14 5.87
C LEU A 49 -7.61 15.88 7.06
N GLY A 50 -6.31 15.76 7.28
CA GLY A 50 -5.62 16.44 8.37
C GLY A 50 -5.70 15.69 9.70
N MET A 51 -6.09 14.42 9.71
CA MET A 51 -6.22 13.62 10.92
C MET A 51 -5.10 12.59 10.99
N SER A 52 -4.55 12.38 12.17
CA SER A 52 -3.50 11.40 12.40
C SER A 52 -4.07 10.03 12.76
N SER A 53 -3.46 8.97 12.24
CA SER A 53 -3.75 7.60 12.65
C SER A 53 -2.46 6.80 12.62
N THR A 54 -2.47 5.64 13.26
CA THR A 54 -1.35 4.69 13.19
C THR A 54 -1.84 3.40 12.57
N ALA A 55 -1.20 2.98 11.49
CA ALA A 55 -1.54 1.75 10.79
C ALA A 55 -0.89 0.56 11.48
N LEU A 56 -1.68 -0.45 11.81
CA LEU A 56 -1.25 -1.70 12.43
C LEU A 56 -1.50 -2.85 11.46
N GLY A 57 -0.66 -3.87 11.56
CA GLY A 57 -0.79 -5.07 10.75
C GLY A 57 0.50 -5.87 10.74
N PHE A 58 0.55 -6.90 9.90
CA PHE A 58 1.72 -7.75 9.74
C PHE A 58 2.33 -7.50 8.37
N ILE A 59 3.64 -7.32 8.33
CA ILE A 59 4.38 -7.20 7.07
C ILE A 59 5.51 -8.21 7.06
N ALA A 60 5.98 -8.56 5.87
CA ALA A 60 7.07 -9.51 5.71
C ALA A 60 7.86 -9.22 4.44
N GLY A 61 9.15 -9.49 4.50
CA GLY A 61 10.06 -9.46 3.38
C GLY A 61 10.24 -8.10 2.73
N PHE A 62 10.76 -8.12 1.53
CA PHE A 62 11.05 -6.90 0.76
C PHE A 62 9.79 -6.10 0.46
N THR A 63 8.71 -6.77 0.07
CA THR A 63 7.43 -6.10 -0.21
C THR A 63 6.85 -5.43 1.02
N GLY A 64 7.02 -6.05 2.20
CA GLY A 64 6.60 -5.43 3.47
C GLY A 64 7.34 -4.14 3.77
N GLN A 65 8.66 -4.12 3.57
CA GLN A 65 9.45 -2.92 3.77
C GLN A 65 9.06 -1.83 2.77
N GLU A 66 8.74 -2.20 1.54
CA GLU A 66 8.31 -1.25 0.53
C GLU A 66 6.95 -0.63 0.89
N ILE A 67 6.02 -1.41 1.44
CA ILE A 67 4.74 -0.90 1.95
C ILE A 67 5.00 0.15 3.03
N ARG A 68 5.85 -0.16 4.00
CA ARG A 68 6.20 0.77 5.08
C ARG A 68 6.81 2.05 4.53
N ARG A 69 7.76 1.92 3.61
CA ARG A 69 8.45 3.07 3.02
C ARG A 69 7.47 4.00 2.31
N LYS A 70 6.54 3.43 1.55
CA LYS A 70 5.54 4.23 0.83
C LYS A 70 4.58 4.94 1.77
N LEU A 71 4.15 4.27 2.85
CA LEU A 71 3.30 4.91 3.86
C LEU A 71 4.01 6.06 4.55
N GLN A 72 5.28 5.89 4.89
CA GLN A 72 6.08 6.96 5.48
C GLN A 72 6.19 8.16 4.53
N GLY A 73 6.37 7.89 3.23
CA GLY A 73 6.40 8.94 2.21
C GLY A 73 5.07 9.68 2.07
N LEU A 74 3.96 9.03 2.39
CA LEU A 74 2.64 9.66 2.39
C LEU A 74 2.31 10.36 3.72
N GLY A 75 3.19 10.29 4.71
CA GLY A 75 2.98 10.91 5.99
C GLY A 75 2.13 10.09 6.97
N VAL A 76 1.91 8.83 6.67
CA VAL A 76 1.13 7.93 7.52
C VAL A 76 2.06 7.20 8.48
N MET A 77 1.74 7.25 9.76
CA MET A 77 2.50 6.53 10.78
C MET A 77 2.11 5.05 10.77
N ASP A 78 3.09 4.19 11.00
CA ASP A 78 2.86 2.75 11.10
C ASP A 78 3.53 2.17 12.36
N ASP A 79 2.96 1.07 12.81
CA ASP A 79 3.54 0.25 13.86
C ASP A 79 3.29 -1.22 13.50
N PHE A 80 3.80 -1.61 12.34
CA PHE A 80 3.64 -2.95 11.83
C PHE A 80 4.52 -3.96 12.58
N ILE A 81 4.02 -5.18 12.68
CA ILE A 81 4.80 -6.31 13.18
C ILE A 81 5.45 -6.99 11.97
N GLU A 82 6.77 -7.07 11.99
CA GLU A 82 7.51 -7.78 10.96
C GLU A 82 7.53 -9.28 11.25
N LEU A 83 7.12 -10.06 10.27
CA LEU A 83 7.20 -11.51 10.34
C LEU A 83 8.57 -11.96 9.81
N PRO A 84 9.17 -13.02 10.40
CA PRO A 84 10.52 -13.45 10.01
C PRO A 84 10.56 -14.14 8.65
N ASP A 85 9.43 -14.67 8.17
CA ASP A 85 9.36 -15.44 6.95
C ASP A 85 8.27 -14.93 6.03
N GLY A 86 8.42 -15.21 4.74
CA GLY A 86 7.44 -14.86 3.74
C GLY A 86 7.58 -13.46 3.19
N HIS A 87 6.57 -13.04 2.47
CA HIS A 87 6.51 -11.71 1.85
C HIS A 87 5.09 -11.18 1.90
N SER A 88 4.94 -9.87 2.08
CA SER A 88 3.68 -9.19 1.86
C SER A 88 3.32 -9.25 0.38
N ARG A 89 2.04 -9.22 0.10
CA ARG A 89 1.54 -9.28 -1.28
C ARG A 89 1.71 -7.99 -2.04
#